data_ee05956fa665af9bd5ae90e25f3d46b4
#
_entry.id   ee05956fa665af9bd5ae90e25f3d46b4
#
_cell.length_a   1.000
_cell.length_b   1.000
_cell.length_c   1.000
_cell.angle_alpha   90.00
_cell.angle_beta   90.00
_cell.angle_gamma   90.00
#
_symmetry.space_group_name_H-M   'P 1'
#
loop_
_entity.id
_entity.type
_entity.pdbx_description
1 polymer ?
#
loop_
_entity_poly.entity_id
_entity_poly.type
_entity_poly.pdbx_seq_one_letter_code
_entity_poly.pdbx_strand_id
1 'polypeptide(L)'
;MKKHLSLLLSILILIIILFNNLSVYAFSSYTTDPIDTSTLNDLTQITEVSEDPYSAFIDDSYYNITNDYLTTIINKLSSLPPSGNPCIDYLGEEILLHRAILFTSHIIQGYTSNPELIDITDDIIENYTGELKEMRIELAKLIDNSKKNNSSKFDDSYYKEFNPIANKLSTDFSKISSKDSNDLTYIKEVLILLQASHDIADIDSICTNNDLVSKISKNSLTNTSGYISRLTTLKNSIK
;
A
#
# COMPACT_ATOMS: atom_id res chain seq x y z
N MET A 1 -25.98 -20.42 35.88
CA MET A 1 -25.78 -19.43 34.80
C MET A 1 -24.59 -18.52 35.02
N LYS A 2 -24.37 -17.87 36.18
CA LYS A 2 -23.23 -16.91 36.39
C LYS A 2 -21.82 -17.53 36.19
N LYS A 3 -21.60 -18.79 36.57
CA LYS A 3 -20.29 -19.48 36.43
C LYS A 3 -19.89 -19.76 34.96
N HIS A 4 -20.87 -20.06 34.09
CA HIS A 4 -20.59 -20.29 32.66
C HIS A 4 -20.29 -18.99 31.90
N LEU A 5 -20.92 -17.88 32.30
CA LEU A 5 -20.68 -16.57 31.71
C LEU A 5 -19.27 -16.06 32.04
N SER A 6 -18.81 -16.27 33.28
CA SER A 6 -17.46 -15.92 33.71
C SER A 6 -16.38 -16.73 32.97
N LEU A 7 -16.61 -18.03 32.72
CA LEU A 7 -15.69 -18.88 31.98
C LEU A 7 -15.58 -18.45 30.51
N LEU A 8 -16.72 -18.15 29.86
CA LEU A 8 -16.75 -17.66 28.48
C LEU A 8 -16.04 -16.31 28.33
N LEU A 9 -16.21 -15.40 29.28
CA LEU A 9 -15.53 -14.10 29.29
C LEU A 9 -14.01 -14.26 29.45
N SER A 10 -13.56 -15.19 30.30
CA SER A 10 -12.13 -15.47 30.50
C SER A 10 -11.49 -16.10 29.25
N ILE A 11 -12.21 -16.98 28.55
CA ILE A 11 -11.74 -17.58 27.29
C ILE A 11 -11.66 -16.52 26.19
N LEU A 12 -12.62 -15.60 26.12
CA LEU A 12 -12.62 -14.52 25.14
C LEU A 12 -11.44 -13.55 25.34
N ILE A 13 -11.14 -13.21 26.61
CA ILE A 13 -10.00 -12.36 26.97
C ILE A 13 -8.68 -13.08 26.63
N LEU A 14 -8.59 -14.37 26.86
CA LEU A 14 -7.40 -15.19 26.54
C LEU A 14 -7.16 -15.24 25.02
N ILE A 15 -8.23 -15.37 24.24
CA ILE A 15 -8.16 -15.35 22.77
C ILE A 15 -7.68 -13.99 22.29
N ILE A 16 -8.19 -12.87 22.81
CA ILE A 16 -7.77 -11.51 22.45
C ILE A 16 -6.28 -11.30 22.79
N ILE A 17 -5.83 -11.79 23.96
CA ILE A 17 -4.41 -11.71 24.35
C ILE A 17 -3.52 -12.56 23.43
N LEU A 18 -3.97 -13.74 23.01
CA LEU A 18 -3.25 -14.61 22.07
C LEU A 18 -3.14 -13.97 20.69
N PHE A 19 -4.21 -13.37 20.17
CA PHE A 19 -4.17 -12.67 18.88
C PHE A 19 -3.32 -11.38 18.89
N ASN A 20 -3.30 -10.63 19.99
CA ASN A 20 -2.43 -9.45 20.13
C ASN A 20 -0.94 -9.82 20.30
N ASN A 21 -0.62 -11.01 20.86
CA ASN A 21 0.76 -11.48 20.98
C ASN A 21 1.27 -12.18 19.71
N LEU A 22 0.39 -12.72 18.85
CA LEU A 22 0.79 -13.32 17.57
C LEU A 22 1.35 -12.29 16.59
N SER A 23 0.89 -11.05 16.64
CA SER A 23 1.44 -9.97 15.80
C SER A 23 2.84 -9.51 16.24
N VAL A 24 3.26 -9.77 17.47
CA VAL A 24 4.60 -9.42 17.99
C VAL A 24 5.61 -10.54 17.76
N TYR A 25 5.17 -11.80 17.67
CA TYR A 25 6.07 -12.96 17.50
C TYR A 25 6.40 -13.29 16.03
N ALA A 26 5.69 -12.74 15.06
CA ALA A 26 6.02 -12.91 13.64
C ALA A 26 7.35 -12.21 13.23
N PHE A 27 7.92 -11.39 14.11
CA PHE A 27 9.13 -10.60 13.84
C PHE A 27 10.44 -11.24 14.33
N SER A 28 10.40 -12.42 14.98
CA SER A 28 11.56 -12.94 15.74
C SER A 28 12.23 -14.22 15.22
N SER A 29 11.90 -14.71 14.04
CA SER A 29 12.62 -15.87 13.48
C SER A 29 12.85 -15.74 11.99
N TYR A 30 13.69 -14.79 11.59
CA TYR A 30 14.30 -14.84 10.27
C TYR A 30 15.34 -15.96 10.25
N THR A 31 14.91 -17.14 9.88
CA THR A 31 15.82 -18.19 9.43
C THR A 31 16.39 -17.79 8.07
N THR A 32 17.64 -18.16 7.82
CA THR A 32 18.35 -17.98 6.55
C THR A 32 17.77 -18.85 5.42
N ASP A 33 16.48 -19.16 5.46
CA ASP A 33 15.81 -19.96 4.44
C ASP A 33 15.61 -19.13 3.16
N PRO A 34 15.63 -19.76 1.99
CA PRO A 34 15.51 -19.07 0.72
C PRO A 34 14.19 -18.28 0.68
N ILE A 35 14.28 -17.03 0.18
CA ILE A 35 13.18 -16.07 0.05
C ILE A 35 11.92 -16.75 -0.48
N ASP A 36 10.83 -16.76 0.29
CA ASP A 36 9.52 -17.14 -0.23
C ASP A 36 9.02 -16.05 -1.19
N THR A 37 9.28 -16.26 -2.46
CA THR A 37 8.87 -15.34 -3.53
C THR A 37 7.42 -15.52 -3.97
N SER A 38 6.64 -16.42 -3.33
CA SER A 38 5.26 -16.70 -3.75
C SER A 38 4.38 -15.44 -3.63
N THR A 39 4.48 -14.72 -2.54
CA THR A 39 3.75 -13.47 -2.30
C THR A 39 4.18 -12.36 -3.27
N LEU A 40 5.49 -12.29 -3.58
CA LEU A 40 6.03 -11.31 -4.53
C LEU A 40 5.67 -11.66 -5.99
N ASN A 41 5.57 -12.95 -6.32
CA ASN A 41 5.13 -13.37 -7.65
C ASN A 41 3.71 -12.89 -7.96
N ASP A 42 2.79 -12.84 -6.99
CA ASP A 42 1.45 -12.28 -7.17
C ASP A 42 1.48 -10.80 -7.58
N LEU A 43 2.49 -10.04 -7.12
CA LEU A 43 2.65 -8.63 -7.47
C LEU A 43 3.12 -8.44 -8.92
N THR A 44 3.79 -9.44 -9.50
CA THR A 44 4.26 -9.39 -10.89
C THR A 44 3.17 -9.77 -11.89
N GLN A 45 2.09 -10.45 -11.47
CA GLN A 45 0.99 -10.81 -12.33
C GLN A 45 0.30 -9.54 -12.85
N ILE A 46 0.24 -9.40 -14.17
CA ILE A 46 -0.59 -8.40 -14.84
C ILE A 46 -2.03 -8.96 -14.80
N THR A 47 -2.68 -8.88 -13.67
CA THR A 47 -4.13 -8.95 -13.64
C THR A 47 -4.58 -7.61 -14.22
N GLU A 48 -5.04 -7.62 -15.45
CA GLU A 48 -5.82 -6.51 -16.00
C GLU A 48 -6.89 -6.21 -14.95
N VAL A 49 -6.90 -5.01 -14.44
CA VAL A 49 -8.05 -4.52 -13.66
C VAL A 49 -9.19 -4.66 -14.64
N SER A 50 -10.19 -5.48 -14.32
CA SER A 50 -11.38 -5.69 -15.15
C SER A 50 -11.81 -4.35 -15.75
N GLU A 51 -12.09 -4.31 -17.04
CA GLU A 51 -12.43 -3.08 -17.77
C GLU A 51 -13.63 -2.33 -17.18
N ASP A 52 -14.35 -2.94 -16.24
CA ASP A 52 -15.41 -2.28 -15.47
C ASP A 52 -15.46 -2.81 -14.02
N PRO A 53 -14.60 -2.30 -13.10
CA PRO A 53 -14.71 -2.61 -11.69
C PRO A 53 -15.98 -2.02 -11.04
N TYR A 54 -16.70 -1.11 -11.74
CA TYR A 54 -17.84 -0.36 -11.20
C TYR A 54 -19.13 -1.17 -11.13
N SER A 55 -19.34 -2.16 -12.00
CA SER A 55 -20.62 -2.88 -12.11
C SER A 55 -20.96 -3.71 -10.86
N ALA A 56 -19.98 -4.04 -10.04
CA ALA A 56 -20.16 -4.85 -8.83
C ALA A 56 -20.56 -4.04 -7.58
N PHE A 57 -20.45 -2.69 -7.59
CA PHE A 57 -20.52 -1.85 -6.40
C PHE A 57 -21.63 -0.79 -6.42
N ILE A 58 -22.64 -0.93 -7.29
CA ILE A 58 -23.64 0.11 -7.58
C ILE A 58 -24.45 0.55 -6.34
N ASP A 59 -24.56 -0.29 -5.30
CA ASP A 59 -25.39 -0.03 -4.12
C ASP A 59 -24.61 0.31 -2.84
N ASP A 60 -23.25 0.30 -2.85
CA ASP A 60 -22.45 0.60 -1.67
C ASP A 60 -21.97 2.05 -1.64
N SER A 61 -21.72 2.58 -0.43
CA SER A 61 -21.10 3.89 -0.29
C SER A 61 -19.63 3.83 -0.70
N TYR A 62 -19.11 4.93 -1.27
CA TYR A 62 -17.69 5.07 -1.60
C TYR A 62 -16.77 4.61 -0.46
N TYR A 63 -17.03 5.09 0.78
CA TYR A 63 -16.27 4.74 1.96
C TYR A 63 -16.23 3.23 2.23
N ASN A 64 -17.36 2.53 2.14
CA ASN A 64 -17.40 1.09 2.41
C ASN A 64 -16.53 0.31 1.42
N ILE A 65 -16.64 0.63 0.14
CA ILE A 65 -15.88 -0.02 -0.93
C ILE A 65 -14.37 0.20 -0.73
N THR A 66 -13.97 1.45 -0.51
CA THR A 66 -12.55 1.80 -0.42
C THR A 66 -11.94 1.36 0.89
N ASN A 67 -12.64 1.50 2.02
CA ASN A 67 -12.15 1.13 3.34
C ASN A 67 -11.77 -0.35 3.42
N ASP A 68 -12.59 -1.26 2.93
CA ASP A 68 -12.31 -2.70 2.95
C ASP A 68 -11.11 -3.07 2.08
N TYR A 69 -11.05 -2.49 0.88
CA TYR A 69 -9.92 -2.69 -0.03
C TYR A 69 -8.62 -2.12 0.54
N LEU A 70 -8.63 -0.88 1.01
CA LEU A 70 -7.45 -0.21 1.58
C LEU A 70 -6.96 -0.90 2.85
N THR A 71 -7.87 -1.34 3.72
CA THR A 71 -7.51 -2.14 4.90
C THR A 71 -6.76 -3.41 4.48
N THR A 72 -7.24 -4.09 3.43
CA THR A 72 -6.58 -5.30 2.90
C THR A 72 -5.18 -4.98 2.37
N ILE A 73 -5.02 -3.90 1.59
CA ILE A 73 -3.72 -3.51 1.03
C ILE A 73 -2.75 -3.07 2.15
N ILE A 74 -3.19 -2.28 3.13
CA ILE A 74 -2.35 -1.82 4.24
C ILE A 74 -1.88 -3.01 5.09
N ASN A 75 -2.76 -3.98 5.36
CA ASN A 75 -2.39 -5.21 6.06
C ASN A 75 -1.39 -6.03 5.24
N LYS A 76 -1.58 -6.14 3.91
CA LYS A 76 -0.64 -6.82 3.03
C LYS A 76 0.72 -6.13 3.01
N LEU A 77 0.76 -4.81 2.92
CA LEU A 77 1.97 -4.00 2.99
C LEU A 77 2.77 -4.27 4.28
N SER A 78 2.08 -4.25 5.43
CA SER A 78 2.68 -4.51 6.74
C SER A 78 3.12 -5.97 6.95
N SER A 79 2.67 -6.90 6.13
CA SER A 79 2.95 -8.34 6.22
C SER A 79 3.88 -8.86 5.12
N LEU A 80 4.36 -8.00 4.22
CA LEU A 80 5.32 -8.40 3.21
C LEU A 80 6.62 -8.90 3.89
N PRO A 81 7.07 -10.11 3.57
CA PRO A 81 8.33 -10.58 4.11
C PRO A 81 9.50 -9.85 3.46
N PRO A 82 10.52 -9.47 4.24
CA PRO A 82 11.74 -8.91 3.68
C PRO A 82 12.39 -9.89 2.70
N SER A 83 12.68 -9.40 1.49
CA SER A 83 13.42 -10.20 0.51
C SER A 83 14.93 -10.20 0.78
N GLY A 84 15.41 -9.28 1.61
CA GLY A 84 16.83 -9.01 1.81
C GLY A 84 17.49 -8.28 0.63
N ASN A 85 16.70 -7.80 -0.31
CA ASN A 85 17.13 -6.97 -1.43
C ASN A 85 16.27 -5.69 -1.46
N PRO A 86 16.82 -4.54 -1.06
CA PRO A 86 16.09 -3.27 -1.00
C PRO A 86 15.35 -2.89 -2.28
N CYS A 87 15.86 -3.27 -3.46
CA CYS A 87 15.17 -3.01 -4.72
C CYS A 87 13.87 -3.81 -4.88
N ILE A 88 13.89 -5.08 -4.49
CA ILE A 88 12.73 -5.98 -4.55
C ILE A 88 11.69 -5.50 -3.55
N ASP A 89 12.13 -5.16 -2.33
CA ASP A 89 11.28 -4.74 -1.25
C ASP A 89 10.58 -3.41 -1.60
N TYR A 90 11.34 -2.41 -2.01
CA TYR A 90 10.82 -1.12 -2.48
C TYR A 90 9.77 -1.28 -3.61
N LEU A 91 10.11 -2.02 -4.67
CA LEU A 91 9.17 -2.20 -5.78
C LEU A 91 7.90 -2.94 -5.36
N GLY A 92 8.02 -3.93 -4.47
CA GLY A 92 6.87 -4.67 -3.94
C GLY A 92 5.90 -3.77 -3.19
N GLU A 93 6.42 -2.88 -2.37
CA GLU A 93 5.64 -1.93 -1.57
C GLU A 93 5.02 -0.82 -2.42
N GLU A 94 5.79 -0.22 -3.32
CA GLU A 94 5.29 0.78 -4.26
C GLU A 94 4.19 0.23 -5.19
N ILE A 95 4.31 -1.00 -5.66
CA ILE A 95 3.25 -1.66 -6.45
C ILE A 95 1.95 -1.75 -5.64
N LEU A 96 2.00 -2.05 -4.34
CA LEU A 96 0.80 -2.11 -3.50
C LEU A 96 0.17 -0.72 -3.33
N LEU A 97 0.98 0.31 -3.06
CA LEU A 97 0.50 1.69 -2.92
C LEU A 97 -0.08 2.21 -4.24
N HIS A 98 0.58 2.00 -5.37
CA HIS A 98 0.08 2.39 -6.68
C HIS A 98 -1.27 1.73 -7.00
N ARG A 99 -1.42 0.43 -6.67
CA ARG A 99 -2.71 -0.27 -6.83
C ARG A 99 -3.80 0.33 -5.96
N ALA A 100 -3.48 0.72 -4.72
CA ALA A 100 -4.43 1.35 -3.83
C ALA A 100 -4.89 2.72 -4.36
N ILE A 101 -3.94 3.55 -4.80
CA ILE A 101 -4.21 4.87 -5.36
C ILE A 101 -5.04 4.75 -6.66
N LEU A 102 -4.68 3.84 -7.56
CA LEU A 102 -5.44 3.60 -8.80
C LEU A 102 -6.86 3.14 -8.51
N PHE A 103 -7.05 2.17 -7.61
CA PHE A 103 -8.38 1.66 -7.26
C PHE A 103 -9.27 2.79 -6.73
N THR A 104 -8.81 3.54 -5.74
CA THR A 104 -9.59 4.65 -5.16
C THR A 104 -9.88 5.75 -6.18
N SER A 105 -8.92 6.05 -7.06
CA SER A 105 -9.10 7.06 -8.12
C SER A 105 -10.12 6.63 -9.16
N HIS A 106 -10.16 5.37 -9.54
CA HIS A 106 -11.23 4.86 -10.42
C HIS A 106 -12.60 4.90 -9.73
N ILE A 107 -12.70 4.46 -8.48
CA ILE A 107 -13.98 4.41 -7.77
C ILE A 107 -14.56 5.81 -7.58
N ILE A 108 -13.76 6.81 -7.17
CA ILE A 108 -14.28 8.17 -6.93
C ILE A 108 -14.90 8.82 -8.16
N GLN A 109 -14.44 8.50 -9.37
CA GLN A 109 -15.00 9.02 -10.60
C GLN A 109 -16.48 8.70 -10.77
N GLY A 110 -16.97 7.60 -10.20
CA GLY A 110 -18.39 7.26 -10.16
C GLY A 110 -19.20 8.00 -9.08
N TYR A 111 -18.55 8.70 -8.15
CA TYR A 111 -19.18 9.34 -6.99
C TYR A 111 -19.00 10.85 -6.92
N THR A 112 -18.05 11.42 -7.66
CA THR A 112 -17.79 12.85 -7.66
C THR A 112 -18.41 13.56 -8.85
N SER A 113 -18.78 14.82 -8.66
CA SER A 113 -19.10 15.76 -9.74
C SER A 113 -18.18 16.99 -9.74
N ASN A 114 -17.12 16.95 -8.90
CA ASN A 114 -16.15 18.03 -8.82
C ASN A 114 -15.17 17.96 -10.01
N PRO A 115 -15.18 18.94 -10.93
CA PRO A 115 -14.38 18.87 -12.15
C PRO A 115 -12.85 18.89 -11.87
N GLU A 116 -12.41 19.59 -10.82
CA GLU A 116 -11.00 19.63 -10.44
C GLU A 116 -10.55 18.28 -9.89
N LEU A 117 -11.41 17.58 -9.14
CA LEU A 117 -11.13 16.25 -8.64
C LEU A 117 -11.07 15.22 -9.76
N ILE A 118 -11.98 15.32 -10.74
CA ILE A 118 -11.97 14.48 -11.95
C ILE A 118 -10.64 14.65 -12.70
N ASP A 119 -10.20 15.88 -12.94
CA ASP A 119 -8.94 16.19 -13.63
C ASP A 119 -7.73 15.62 -12.89
N ILE A 120 -7.70 15.74 -11.55
CA ILE A 120 -6.62 15.14 -10.74
C ILE A 120 -6.63 13.60 -10.83
N THR A 121 -7.80 12.99 -10.77
CA THR A 121 -7.91 11.52 -10.85
C THR A 121 -7.55 10.97 -12.22
N ASP A 122 -7.90 11.67 -13.31
CA ASP A 122 -7.50 11.30 -14.66
C ASP A 122 -5.97 11.31 -14.81
N ASP A 123 -5.30 12.38 -14.34
CA ASP A 123 -3.84 12.46 -14.33
C ASP A 123 -3.18 11.33 -13.50
N ILE A 124 -3.73 11.03 -12.32
CA ILE A 124 -3.25 9.94 -11.47
C ILE A 124 -3.40 8.59 -12.19
N ILE A 125 -4.56 8.32 -12.77
CA ILE A 125 -4.84 7.06 -13.45
C ILE A 125 -3.88 6.85 -14.63
N GLU A 126 -3.68 7.87 -15.46
CA GLU A 126 -2.78 7.80 -16.60
C GLU A 126 -1.33 7.51 -16.15
N ASN A 127 -0.80 8.32 -15.23
CA ASN A 127 0.59 8.23 -14.81
C ASN A 127 0.88 6.93 -14.05
N TYR A 128 0.03 6.60 -13.04
CA TYR A 128 0.28 5.43 -12.19
C TYR A 128 0.06 4.10 -12.90
N THR A 129 -0.79 4.05 -13.93
CA THR A 129 -0.93 2.85 -14.79
C THR A 129 0.38 2.56 -15.53
N GLY A 130 1.02 3.59 -16.08
CA GLY A 130 2.32 3.46 -16.75
C GLY A 130 3.42 3.01 -15.79
N GLU A 131 3.55 3.69 -14.65
CA GLU A 131 4.55 3.38 -13.62
C GLU A 131 4.38 1.97 -13.04
N LEU A 132 3.15 1.57 -12.75
CA LEU A 132 2.84 0.23 -12.24
C LEU A 132 3.31 -0.87 -13.20
N LYS A 133 3.16 -0.67 -14.50
CA LYS A 133 3.65 -1.60 -15.52
C LYS A 133 5.17 -1.70 -15.52
N GLU A 134 5.87 -0.56 -15.46
CA GLU A 134 7.35 -0.55 -15.41
C GLU A 134 7.87 -1.23 -14.14
N MET A 135 7.30 -0.94 -12.98
CA MET A 135 7.67 -1.56 -11.70
C MET A 135 7.51 -3.08 -11.71
N ARG A 136 6.37 -3.59 -12.23
CA ARG A 136 6.12 -5.04 -12.30
C ARG A 136 7.12 -5.76 -13.18
N ILE A 137 7.47 -5.19 -14.34
CA ILE A 137 8.45 -5.76 -15.25
C ILE A 137 9.83 -5.82 -14.57
N GLU A 138 10.22 -4.76 -13.87
CA GLU A 138 11.52 -4.72 -13.18
C GLU A 138 11.55 -5.65 -11.97
N LEU A 139 10.48 -5.68 -11.18
CA LEU A 139 10.36 -6.60 -10.05
C LEU A 139 10.51 -8.06 -10.50
N ALA A 140 9.84 -8.46 -11.59
CA ALA A 140 9.96 -9.81 -12.13
C ALA A 140 11.41 -10.16 -12.51
N LYS A 141 12.14 -9.24 -13.18
CA LYS A 141 13.55 -9.42 -13.52
C LYS A 141 14.45 -9.57 -12.29
N LEU A 142 14.21 -8.74 -11.26
CA LEU A 142 15.00 -8.78 -10.01
C LEU A 142 14.78 -10.10 -9.27
N ILE A 143 13.54 -10.58 -9.17
CA ILE A 143 13.21 -11.88 -8.57
C ILE A 143 13.90 -13.03 -9.34
N ASP A 144 13.83 -13.03 -10.66
CA ASP A 144 14.48 -14.06 -11.48
C ASP A 144 16.01 -14.05 -11.34
N ASN A 145 16.61 -12.87 -11.23
CA ASN A 145 18.04 -12.74 -11.01
C ASN A 145 18.44 -13.17 -9.59
N SER A 146 17.64 -12.88 -8.57
CA SER A 146 17.92 -13.30 -7.20
C SER A 146 17.91 -14.83 -7.04
N LYS A 147 16.98 -15.52 -7.72
CA LYS A 147 16.93 -16.99 -7.75
C LYS A 147 18.17 -17.64 -8.35
N LYS A 148 18.82 -16.97 -9.30
CA LYS A 148 20.04 -17.46 -9.97
C LYS A 148 21.31 -17.21 -9.16
N ASN A 149 21.30 -16.17 -8.31
CA ASN A 149 22.47 -15.70 -7.57
C ASN A 149 22.28 -16.00 -6.07
N ASN A 150 22.46 -17.23 -5.63
CA ASN A 150 22.29 -17.73 -4.24
C ASN A 150 23.16 -17.05 -3.16
N SER A 151 23.73 -15.87 -3.38
CA SER A 151 24.79 -15.29 -2.53
C SER A 151 24.58 -13.84 -2.11
N SER A 152 23.36 -13.27 -2.14
CA SER A 152 23.16 -11.94 -1.59
C SER A 152 23.16 -11.99 -0.07
N LYS A 153 24.06 -11.22 0.56
CA LYS A 153 24.01 -10.95 1.99
C LYS A 153 22.67 -10.27 2.28
N PHE A 154 21.92 -10.82 3.24
CA PHE A 154 20.65 -10.23 3.68
C PHE A 154 20.91 -8.81 4.23
N ASP A 155 20.20 -7.82 3.71
CA ASP A 155 20.27 -6.44 4.14
C ASP A 155 18.91 -6.00 4.69
N ASP A 156 18.87 -5.63 5.97
CA ASP A 156 17.68 -5.17 6.69
C ASP A 156 17.61 -3.65 6.86
N SER A 157 18.57 -2.92 6.30
CA SER A 157 18.67 -1.46 6.46
C SER A 157 17.42 -0.74 5.97
N TYR A 158 16.90 -1.16 4.82
CA TYR A 158 15.67 -0.64 4.24
C TYR A 158 14.47 -0.74 5.20
N TYR A 159 14.29 -1.89 5.86
CA TYR A 159 13.15 -2.11 6.77
C TYR A 159 13.18 -1.27 8.03
N LYS A 160 14.35 -0.83 8.48
CA LYS A 160 14.45 0.07 9.63
C LYS A 160 13.84 1.45 9.33
N GLU A 161 13.92 1.87 8.07
CA GLU A 161 13.34 3.12 7.60
C GLU A 161 11.88 2.94 7.15
N PHE A 162 11.55 1.82 6.50
CA PHE A 162 10.21 1.49 6.04
C PHE A 162 9.18 1.27 7.17
N ASN A 163 9.54 0.51 8.22
CA ASN A 163 8.60 0.13 9.28
C ASN A 163 7.91 1.34 9.96
N PRO A 164 8.59 2.45 10.29
CA PRO A 164 7.94 3.65 10.79
C PRO A 164 6.90 4.22 9.81
N ILE A 165 7.17 4.17 8.50
CA ILE A 165 6.26 4.68 7.45
C ILE A 165 5.01 3.81 7.38
N ALA A 166 5.15 2.49 7.35
CA ALA A 166 4.03 1.54 7.34
C ALA A 166 3.14 1.69 8.59
N ASN A 167 3.74 1.86 9.77
CA ASN A 167 3.01 2.10 11.02
C ASN A 167 2.25 3.43 10.99
N LYS A 168 2.87 4.48 10.46
CA LYS A 168 2.24 5.79 10.30
C LYS A 168 1.06 5.71 9.33
N LEU A 169 1.24 5.05 8.17
CA LEU A 169 0.19 4.81 7.19
C LEU A 169 -1.04 4.15 7.84
N SER A 170 -0.86 3.04 8.56
CA SER A 170 -1.95 2.35 9.26
C SER A 170 -2.64 3.24 10.30
N THR A 171 -1.84 3.99 11.09
CA THR A 171 -2.36 4.90 12.11
C THR A 171 -3.17 6.05 11.50
N ASP A 172 -2.69 6.64 10.42
CA ASP A 172 -3.37 7.77 9.79
C ASP A 172 -4.63 7.33 9.05
N PHE A 173 -4.60 6.15 8.40
CA PHE A 173 -5.77 5.56 7.76
C PHE A 173 -6.90 5.28 8.76
N SER A 174 -6.59 4.80 9.95
CA SER A 174 -7.59 4.53 10.99
C SER A 174 -8.37 5.77 11.48
N LYS A 175 -7.93 6.98 11.12
CA LYS A 175 -8.58 8.27 11.47
C LYS A 175 -9.60 8.73 10.42
N ILE A 176 -9.69 8.05 9.27
CA ILE A 176 -10.64 8.41 8.21
C ILE A 176 -12.06 8.12 8.69
N SER A 177 -12.97 9.06 8.45
CA SER A 177 -14.34 9.01 8.95
C SER A 177 -15.33 8.71 7.83
N SER A 178 -16.23 7.77 8.06
CA SER A 178 -17.39 7.50 7.18
C SER A 178 -18.42 8.65 7.11
N LYS A 179 -18.21 9.72 7.90
CA LYS A 179 -19.09 10.89 7.92
C LYS A 179 -18.67 12.01 6.97
N ASP A 180 -17.49 11.89 6.39
CA ASP A 180 -17.02 12.85 5.39
C ASP A 180 -17.79 12.68 4.06
N SER A 181 -17.80 13.72 3.22
CA SER A 181 -18.27 13.57 1.85
C SER A 181 -17.36 12.62 1.06
N ASN A 182 -17.87 12.04 -0.03
CA ASN A 182 -17.07 11.13 -0.87
C ASN A 182 -15.78 11.81 -1.35
N ASP A 183 -15.86 13.06 -1.83
CA ASP A 183 -14.69 13.83 -2.27
C ASP A 183 -13.68 14.02 -1.15
N LEU A 184 -14.13 14.39 0.05
CA LEU A 184 -13.24 14.60 1.19
C LEU A 184 -12.63 13.28 1.70
N THR A 185 -13.40 12.20 1.68
CA THR A 185 -12.91 10.86 2.03
C THR A 185 -11.80 10.44 1.07
N TYR A 186 -12.06 10.51 -0.25
CA TYR A 186 -11.06 10.22 -1.28
C TYR A 186 -9.78 11.05 -1.09
N ILE A 187 -9.92 12.37 -0.94
CA ILE A 187 -8.76 13.25 -0.80
C ILE A 187 -7.93 12.87 0.43
N LYS A 188 -8.57 12.51 1.55
CA LYS A 188 -7.86 12.07 2.76
C LYS A 188 -7.16 10.73 2.55
N GLU A 189 -7.84 9.74 1.97
CA GLU A 189 -7.29 8.42 1.68
C GLU A 189 -6.06 8.54 0.78
N VAL A 190 -6.19 9.24 -0.33
CA VAL A 190 -5.12 9.34 -1.32
C VAL A 190 -3.96 10.20 -0.82
N LEU A 191 -4.21 11.26 -0.04
CA LEU A 191 -3.12 12.02 0.59
C LEU A 191 -2.28 11.16 1.53
N ILE A 192 -2.88 10.25 2.28
CA ILE A 192 -2.17 9.33 3.18
C ILE A 192 -1.34 8.32 2.36
N LEU A 193 -1.90 7.77 1.29
CA LEU A 193 -1.21 6.84 0.40
C LEU A 193 -0.04 7.50 -0.35
N LEU A 194 -0.28 8.70 -0.91
CA LEU A 194 0.75 9.48 -1.60
C LEU A 194 1.89 9.88 -0.67
N GLN A 195 1.57 10.25 0.58
CA GLN A 195 2.61 10.56 1.57
C GLN A 195 3.44 9.33 1.91
N ALA A 196 2.81 8.16 2.07
CA ALA A 196 3.55 6.92 2.30
C ALA A 196 4.45 6.57 1.11
N SER A 197 3.95 6.64 -0.13
CA SER A 197 4.74 6.43 -1.35
C SER A 197 5.92 7.43 -1.44
N HIS A 198 5.67 8.71 -1.14
CA HIS A 198 6.71 9.73 -1.09
C HIS A 198 7.79 9.38 -0.06
N ASP A 199 7.39 9.08 1.17
CA ASP A 199 8.31 8.78 2.28
C ASP A 199 9.13 7.50 2.00
N ILE A 200 8.51 6.49 1.36
CA ILE A 200 9.20 5.26 0.94
C ILE A 200 10.20 5.55 -0.19
N ALA A 201 9.81 6.36 -1.17
CA ALA A 201 10.68 6.73 -2.29
C ALA A 201 11.88 7.61 -1.86
N ASP A 202 11.82 8.25 -0.69
CA ASP A 202 12.89 9.08 -0.11
C ASP A 202 13.85 8.29 0.79
N ILE A 203 13.65 6.97 0.96
CA ILE A 203 14.57 6.14 1.75
C ILE A 203 15.94 6.08 1.08
N ASP A 204 16.99 6.59 1.75
CA ASP A 204 18.35 6.66 1.22
C ASP A 204 18.97 5.30 0.87
N SER A 205 18.51 4.23 1.52
CA SER A 205 19.00 2.86 1.30
C SER A 205 18.42 2.16 0.07
N ILE A 206 17.50 2.84 -0.65
CA ILE A 206 16.94 2.28 -1.89
C ILE A 206 18.04 2.12 -2.93
N CYS A 207 18.21 0.91 -3.33
CA CYS A 207 18.93 0.38 -4.46
C CYS A 207 19.72 1.38 -5.33
N THR A 208 20.87 1.81 -4.83
CA THR A 208 21.78 2.72 -5.55
C THR A 208 22.45 2.06 -6.76
N ASN A 209 22.37 0.73 -6.87
CA ASN A 209 23.05 -0.06 -7.90
C ASN A 209 22.14 -0.48 -9.08
N ASN A 210 20.87 -0.01 -9.10
CA ASN A 210 19.94 -0.25 -10.19
C ASN A 210 19.38 1.08 -10.72
N ASP A 211 19.87 1.49 -11.89
CA ASP A 211 19.52 2.76 -12.52
C ASP A 211 18.03 2.92 -12.76
N LEU A 212 17.33 1.81 -13.10
CA LEU A 212 15.89 1.85 -13.35
C LEU A 212 15.10 2.05 -12.07
N VAL A 213 15.43 1.32 -10.99
CA VAL A 213 14.77 1.50 -9.68
C VAL A 213 15.04 2.90 -9.13
N SER A 214 16.27 3.41 -9.25
CA SER A 214 16.62 4.78 -8.88
C SER A 214 15.83 5.83 -9.70
N LYS A 215 15.59 5.57 -10.99
CA LYS A 215 14.74 6.44 -11.82
C LYS A 215 13.27 6.39 -11.36
N ILE A 216 12.74 5.19 -11.09
CA ILE A 216 11.38 5.01 -10.58
C ILE A 216 11.19 5.79 -9.27
N SER A 217 12.10 5.64 -8.30
CA SER A 217 12.08 6.36 -7.03
C SER A 217 12.03 7.88 -7.22
N LYS A 218 12.90 8.44 -8.07
CA LYS A 218 12.92 9.88 -8.37
C LYS A 218 11.63 10.38 -9.03
N ASN A 219 11.05 9.58 -9.93
CA ASN A 219 9.77 9.91 -10.55
C ASN A 219 8.65 9.88 -9.51
N SER A 220 8.62 8.86 -8.63
CA SER A 220 7.66 8.75 -7.55
C SER A 220 7.73 9.98 -6.62
N LEU A 221 8.92 10.42 -6.20
CA LEU A 221 9.10 11.65 -5.41
C LEU A 221 8.51 12.89 -6.09
N THR A 222 8.75 13.04 -7.39
CA THR A 222 8.27 14.19 -8.15
C THR A 222 6.75 14.18 -8.29
N ASN A 223 6.19 13.04 -8.69
CA ASN A 223 4.76 12.89 -8.96
C ASN A 223 3.94 12.98 -7.69
N THR A 224 4.34 12.27 -6.62
CA THR A 224 3.66 12.32 -5.31
C THR A 224 3.63 13.74 -4.75
N SER A 225 4.74 14.50 -4.81
CA SER A 225 4.80 15.89 -4.37
C SER A 225 3.80 16.77 -5.13
N GLY A 226 3.69 16.59 -6.45
CA GLY A 226 2.75 17.30 -7.30
C GLY A 226 1.29 17.04 -6.92
N TYR A 227 0.93 15.76 -6.77
CA TYR A 227 -0.43 15.37 -6.39
C TYR A 227 -0.80 15.76 -4.96
N ILE A 228 0.12 15.60 -4.00
CA ILE A 228 -0.09 16.07 -2.62
C ILE A 228 -0.41 17.56 -2.60
N SER A 229 0.32 18.38 -3.35
CA SER A 229 0.07 19.83 -3.44
C SER A 229 -1.32 20.14 -4.00
N ARG A 230 -1.70 19.52 -5.13
CA ARG A 230 -3.01 19.74 -5.79
C ARG A 230 -4.17 19.30 -4.88
N LEU A 231 -4.11 18.09 -4.33
CA LEU A 231 -5.14 17.56 -3.44
C LEU A 231 -5.25 18.34 -2.13
N THR A 232 -4.13 18.83 -1.58
CA THR A 232 -4.16 19.68 -0.38
C THR A 232 -4.84 21.01 -0.66
N THR A 233 -4.59 21.62 -1.82
CA THR A 233 -5.25 22.85 -2.24
C THR A 233 -6.75 22.64 -2.40
N LEU A 234 -7.14 21.57 -3.10
CA LEU A 234 -8.55 21.23 -3.30
C LEU A 234 -9.25 20.92 -1.96
N LYS A 235 -8.61 20.15 -1.08
CA LYS A 235 -9.14 19.86 0.27
C LYS A 235 -9.49 21.12 1.06
N ASN A 236 -8.66 22.16 0.95
CA ASN A 236 -8.89 23.43 1.66
C ASN A 236 -10.02 24.28 1.03
N SER A 237 -10.41 24.00 -0.20
CA SER A 237 -11.52 24.66 -0.89
C SER A 237 -12.88 23.98 -0.66
N ILE A 238 -12.90 22.70 -0.30
CA ILE A 238 -14.10 21.93 0.02
C ILE A 238 -14.53 22.29 1.46
N LYS A 239 -15.73 22.80 1.59
CA LYS A 239 -16.31 23.20 2.89
C LYS A 239 -17.23 22.13 3.44
#